data_d5658c90af56eaa436d3031e3c192e5f
#
_entry.id   d5658c90af56eaa436d3031e3c192e5f
#
_cell.length_a   1.000
_cell.length_b   1.000
_cell.length_c   1.000
_cell.angle_alpha   90.00
_cell.angle_beta   90.00
_cell.angle_gamma   90.00
#
_symmetry.space_group_name_H-M   'P 1'
#
loop_
_entity.id
_entity.type
_entity.pdbx_description
1 polymer ?
#
loop_
_entity_poly.entity_id
_entity_poly.type
_entity_poly.pdbx_seq_one_letter_code
_entity_poly.pdbx_strand_id
1 'polypeptide(L)'
;PIVTDVYFQPTHQPKPIVIFCHGYKGFKDWGAWDLVAEKFAESGFFFIKFNFSHNGGTVEEPIDFPDLDAFAQDNFTKQLDDLKTVIDWITTTKQFHANADVQNVNLIGHSRGGGIVSIKAEEESKVKKVITWNGVSDFESRFPKGEDLQKWKANELTPEEFQEFQSFPPRFCSIGFDSLKIISFLYELL
;
A
#
# COMPACT_ATOMS: atom_id res chain seq x y z
N PRO A 1 8.54 8.03 -9.39
CA PRO A 1 7.14 8.13 -9.83
C PRO A 1 6.24 7.21 -8.99
N ILE A 2 4.93 7.51 -8.92
CA ILE A 2 3.92 6.63 -8.31
C ILE A 2 3.17 5.95 -9.45
N VAL A 3 3.57 4.70 -9.76
CA VAL A 3 2.91 3.92 -10.82
C VAL A 3 1.58 3.41 -10.30
N THR A 4 0.47 3.72 -10.99
CA THR A 4 -0.89 3.51 -10.47
C THR A 4 -1.78 2.88 -11.52
N ASP A 5 -2.56 1.85 -11.13
CA ASP A 5 -3.60 1.24 -11.94
C ASP A 5 -4.97 1.50 -11.33
N VAL A 6 -5.98 1.60 -12.18
CA VAL A 6 -7.37 1.75 -11.78
C VAL A 6 -8.24 0.66 -12.42
N TYR A 7 -9.14 0.09 -11.61
CA TYR A 7 -10.07 -0.96 -12.02
C TYR A 7 -11.49 -0.55 -11.64
N PHE A 8 -12.39 -0.52 -12.59
CA PHE A 8 -13.80 -0.26 -12.34
C PHE A 8 -14.66 -0.73 -13.51
N GLN A 9 -15.92 -1.04 -13.24
CA GLN A 9 -16.91 -1.30 -14.29
C GLN A 9 -17.59 0.03 -14.66
N PRO A 10 -17.58 0.48 -15.92
CA PRO A 10 -18.27 1.70 -16.33
C PRO A 10 -19.77 1.62 -16.02
N THR A 11 -20.28 2.55 -15.24
CA THR A 11 -21.71 2.70 -14.93
C THR A 11 -22.09 4.17 -14.92
N HIS A 12 -23.38 4.47 -14.85
CA HIS A 12 -23.89 5.84 -14.80
C HIS A 12 -23.81 6.46 -13.40
N GLN A 13 -23.27 5.74 -12.39
CA GLN A 13 -23.16 6.24 -11.02
C GLN A 13 -21.71 6.14 -10.53
N PRO A 14 -21.21 7.17 -9.84
CA PRO A 14 -19.92 7.12 -9.17
C PRO A 14 -19.90 6.00 -8.11
N LYS A 15 -18.75 5.33 -7.98
CA LYS A 15 -18.54 4.19 -7.09
C LYS A 15 -17.68 4.57 -5.92
N PRO A 16 -17.89 3.95 -4.74
CA PRO A 16 -16.94 4.05 -3.63
C PRO A 16 -15.52 3.73 -4.07
N ILE A 17 -14.58 4.58 -3.69
CA ILE A 17 -13.17 4.40 -4.00
C ILE A 17 -12.56 3.46 -2.97
N VAL A 18 -11.74 2.52 -3.43
CA VAL A 18 -10.85 1.69 -2.62
C VAL A 18 -9.43 1.88 -3.10
N ILE A 19 -8.52 2.31 -2.21
CA ILE A 19 -7.09 2.44 -2.50
C ILE A 19 -6.35 1.35 -1.75
N PHE A 20 -5.57 0.55 -2.47
CA PHE A 20 -4.78 -0.56 -1.94
C PHE A 20 -3.31 -0.19 -1.81
N CYS A 21 -2.74 -0.45 -0.63
CA CYS A 21 -1.34 -0.27 -0.29
C CYS A 21 -0.67 -1.63 -0.06
N HIS A 22 0.33 -1.96 -0.87
CA HIS A 22 1.11 -3.19 -0.72
C HIS A 22 2.03 -3.17 0.51
N GLY A 23 2.60 -4.33 0.84
CA GLY A 23 3.56 -4.49 1.94
C GLY A 23 4.99 -4.14 1.56
N TYR A 24 5.89 -4.34 2.53
CA TYR A 24 7.32 -4.20 2.33
C TYR A 24 7.85 -5.18 1.27
N LYS A 25 8.75 -4.74 0.40
CA LYS A 25 9.24 -5.49 -0.77
C LYS A 25 8.10 -5.97 -1.69
N GLY A 26 6.94 -5.35 -1.59
CA GLY A 26 5.79 -5.68 -2.43
C GLY A 26 5.66 -4.71 -3.60
N PHE A 27 4.80 -5.10 -4.52
CA PHE A 27 4.47 -4.33 -5.71
C PHE A 27 2.96 -4.39 -5.94
N LYS A 28 2.42 -3.40 -6.64
CA LYS A 28 1.00 -3.35 -6.99
C LYS A 28 0.52 -4.56 -7.81
N ASP A 29 1.41 -5.19 -8.58
CA ASP A 29 1.12 -6.30 -9.50
C ASP A 29 1.60 -7.66 -8.96
N TRP A 30 2.01 -7.73 -7.69
CA TRP A 30 2.56 -8.94 -7.13
C TRP A 30 1.47 -9.91 -6.66
N GLY A 31 1.65 -11.20 -6.96
CA GLY A 31 0.75 -12.25 -6.50
C GLY A 31 -0.66 -12.13 -7.09
N ALA A 32 -1.68 -12.05 -6.25
CA ALA A 32 -3.09 -12.07 -6.65
C ALA A 32 -3.74 -10.67 -6.67
N TRP A 33 -2.96 -9.58 -6.61
CA TRP A 33 -3.54 -8.23 -6.47
C TRP A 33 -4.37 -7.79 -7.68
N ASP A 34 -4.05 -8.28 -8.90
CA ASP A 34 -4.89 -8.06 -10.09
C ASP A 34 -6.26 -8.71 -9.93
N LEU A 35 -6.31 -9.97 -9.50
CA LEU A 35 -7.57 -10.70 -9.26
C LEU A 35 -8.41 -10.01 -8.17
N VAL A 36 -7.76 -9.51 -7.12
CA VAL A 36 -8.42 -8.74 -6.06
C VAL A 36 -9.02 -7.46 -6.64
N ALA A 37 -8.24 -6.70 -7.44
CA ALA A 37 -8.68 -5.46 -8.05
C ALA A 37 -9.87 -5.67 -8.99
N GLU A 38 -9.82 -6.70 -9.84
CA GLU A 38 -10.90 -7.11 -10.73
C GLU A 38 -12.17 -7.45 -9.93
N LYS A 39 -12.02 -8.22 -8.84
CA LYS A 39 -13.17 -8.62 -8.02
C LYS A 39 -13.83 -7.44 -7.33
N PHE A 40 -13.05 -6.49 -6.81
CA PHE A 40 -13.62 -5.24 -6.27
C PHE A 40 -14.32 -4.42 -7.35
N ALA A 41 -13.75 -4.32 -8.56
CA ALA A 41 -14.36 -3.61 -9.68
C ALA A 41 -15.70 -4.25 -10.11
N GLU A 42 -15.75 -5.58 -10.20
CA GLU A 42 -16.98 -6.34 -10.46
C GLU A 42 -18.05 -6.12 -9.39
N SER A 43 -17.61 -5.94 -8.14
CA SER A 43 -18.50 -5.73 -6.98
C SER A 43 -18.93 -4.27 -6.80
N GLY A 44 -18.68 -3.41 -7.79
CA GLY A 44 -19.17 -2.04 -7.81
C GLY A 44 -18.28 -1.01 -7.12
N PHE A 45 -16.99 -1.30 -6.94
CA PHE A 45 -16.01 -0.35 -6.42
C PHE A 45 -15.15 0.27 -7.54
N PHE A 46 -14.61 1.44 -7.26
CA PHE A 46 -13.52 2.06 -8.02
C PHE A 46 -12.22 1.73 -7.31
N PHE A 47 -11.50 0.72 -7.79
CA PHE A 47 -10.32 0.19 -7.11
C PHE A 47 -9.04 0.79 -7.69
N ILE A 48 -8.14 1.21 -6.80
CA ILE A 48 -6.84 1.80 -7.13
C ILE A 48 -5.76 0.97 -6.44
N LYS A 49 -4.76 0.52 -7.18
CA LYS A 49 -3.51 -0.02 -6.63
C LYS A 49 -2.33 0.73 -7.18
N PHE A 50 -1.29 0.91 -6.39
CA PHE A 50 -0.13 1.70 -6.79
C PHE A 50 1.16 1.15 -6.16
N ASN A 51 2.30 1.45 -6.80
CA ASN A 51 3.62 1.28 -6.20
C ASN A 51 3.99 2.52 -5.41
N PHE A 52 4.47 2.35 -4.17
CA PHE A 52 5.13 3.44 -3.46
C PHE A 52 6.34 3.94 -4.26
N SER A 53 6.57 5.24 -4.25
CA SER A 53 7.56 5.91 -5.12
C SER A 53 9.00 5.42 -4.93
N HIS A 54 9.29 4.85 -3.77
CA HIS A 54 10.60 4.34 -3.36
C HIS A 54 10.59 2.83 -3.07
N ASN A 55 9.67 2.08 -3.68
CA ASN A 55 9.63 0.62 -3.48
C ASN A 55 10.73 -0.15 -4.24
N GLY A 56 11.56 0.53 -5.01
CA GLY A 56 12.65 -0.04 -5.80
C GLY A 56 12.29 -0.35 -7.24
N GLY A 57 10.98 -0.32 -7.59
CA GLY A 57 10.51 -0.51 -8.97
C GLY A 57 10.61 0.78 -9.80
N THR A 58 10.66 0.62 -11.11
CA THR A 58 10.55 1.72 -12.09
C THR A 58 9.27 1.60 -12.90
N VAL A 59 9.07 2.52 -13.83
CA VAL A 59 7.93 2.46 -14.78
C VAL A 59 8.10 1.28 -15.74
N GLU A 60 9.34 1.01 -16.14
CA GLU A 60 9.70 -0.06 -17.08
C GLU A 60 9.74 -1.43 -16.42
N GLU A 61 10.15 -1.48 -15.14
CA GLU A 61 10.26 -2.71 -14.36
C GLU A 61 9.52 -2.54 -13.01
N PRO A 62 8.16 -2.55 -13.03
CA PRO A 62 7.36 -2.18 -11.87
C PRO A 62 7.24 -3.29 -10.82
N ILE A 63 7.77 -4.49 -11.06
CA ILE A 63 7.70 -5.68 -10.19
C ILE A 63 9.08 -6.23 -9.81
N ASP A 64 10.14 -5.44 -9.96
CA ASP A 64 11.51 -5.79 -9.58
C ASP A 64 12.16 -4.60 -8.88
N PHE A 65 13.44 -4.73 -8.50
CA PHE A 65 14.24 -3.74 -7.77
C PHE A 65 15.37 -3.15 -8.62
N PRO A 66 15.08 -2.55 -9.79
CA PRO A 66 16.13 -1.94 -10.61
C PRO A 66 16.69 -0.65 -9.98
N ASP A 67 15.96 -0.01 -9.06
CA ASP A 67 16.36 1.22 -8.37
C ASP A 67 16.57 0.98 -6.88
N LEU A 68 17.73 0.38 -6.54
CA LEU A 68 18.12 0.12 -5.15
C LEU A 68 18.40 1.40 -4.38
N ASP A 69 18.83 2.47 -5.03
CA ASP A 69 19.10 3.76 -4.39
C ASP A 69 17.79 4.40 -3.93
N ALA A 70 16.75 4.37 -4.74
CA ALA A 70 15.42 4.79 -4.31
C ALA A 70 14.91 3.91 -3.15
N PHE A 71 15.09 2.58 -3.25
CA PHE A 71 14.68 1.66 -2.20
C PHE A 71 15.39 1.91 -0.87
N ALA A 72 16.69 2.24 -0.88
CA ALA A 72 17.45 2.62 0.31
C ALA A 72 16.93 3.91 0.97
N GLN A 73 16.26 4.75 0.21
CA GLN A 73 15.63 5.98 0.71
C GLN A 73 14.16 5.78 1.14
N ASP A 74 13.61 4.55 1.00
CA ASP A 74 12.22 4.27 1.41
C ASP A 74 12.06 4.40 2.92
N ASN A 75 11.00 5.10 3.34
CA ASN A 75 10.65 5.25 4.74
C ASN A 75 9.14 5.52 4.91
N PHE A 76 8.67 5.42 6.15
CA PHE A 76 7.24 5.56 6.45
C PHE A 76 6.68 6.94 6.08
N THR A 77 7.45 8.01 6.24
CA THR A 77 7.01 9.37 5.87
C THR A 77 6.75 9.46 4.37
N LYS A 78 7.67 8.96 3.54
CA LYS A 78 7.49 8.94 2.08
C LYS A 78 6.28 8.10 1.68
N GLN A 79 6.07 6.95 2.30
CA GLN A 79 4.90 6.10 2.01
C GLN A 79 3.58 6.78 2.42
N LEU A 80 3.56 7.52 3.54
CA LEU A 80 2.42 8.33 3.94
C LEU A 80 2.17 9.48 2.95
N ASP A 81 3.22 10.15 2.47
CA ASP A 81 3.12 11.23 1.48
C ASP A 81 2.65 10.71 0.11
N ASP A 82 3.14 9.53 -0.30
CA ASP A 82 2.70 8.86 -1.52
C ASP A 82 1.20 8.53 -1.47
N LEU A 83 0.74 7.92 -0.37
CA LEU A 83 -0.67 7.61 -0.18
C LEU A 83 -1.52 8.88 -0.18
N LYS A 84 -1.06 9.96 0.48
CA LYS A 84 -1.72 11.25 0.41
C LYS A 84 -1.81 11.77 -1.02
N THR A 85 -0.73 11.67 -1.78
CA THR A 85 -0.67 12.09 -3.18
C THR A 85 -1.70 11.33 -4.03
N VAL A 86 -1.87 10.02 -3.82
CA VAL A 86 -2.87 9.21 -4.53
C VAL A 86 -4.29 9.62 -4.13
N ILE A 87 -4.55 9.85 -2.83
CA ILE A 87 -5.85 10.33 -2.33
C ILE A 87 -6.17 11.71 -2.94
N ASP A 88 -5.24 12.65 -2.91
CA ASP A 88 -5.44 13.98 -3.47
C ASP A 88 -5.66 13.92 -4.98
N TRP A 89 -4.87 13.12 -5.70
CA TRP A 89 -5.05 12.92 -7.13
C TRP A 89 -6.46 12.44 -7.48
N ILE A 90 -6.92 11.34 -6.91
CA ILE A 90 -8.23 10.77 -7.25
C ILE A 90 -9.38 11.68 -6.83
N THR A 91 -9.22 12.45 -5.76
CA THR A 91 -10.27 13.36 -5.28
C THR A 91 -10.31 14.70 -6.02
N THR A 92 -9.30 15.05 -6.79
CA THR A 92 -9.21 16.34 -7.51
C THR A 92 -9.21 16.19 -9.04
N THR A 93 -8.80 15.04 -9.57
CA THR A 93 -8.77 14.80 -11.03
C THR A 93 -10.19 14.81 -11.61
N LYS A 94 -10.34 15.46 -12.79
CA LYS A 94 -11.61 15.43 -13.53
C LYS A 94 -11.81 14.15 -14.34
N GLN A 95 -10.74 13.38 -14.55
CA GLN A 95 -10.72 12.22 -15.43
C GLN A 95 -11.75 11.15 -15.02
N PHE A 96 -11.96 10.95 -13.73
CA PHE A 96 -12.81 9.87 -13.20
C PHE A 96 -14.05 10.35 -12.45
N HIS A 97 -14.41 11.64 -12.51
CA HIS A 97 -15.55 12.21 -11.77
C HIS A 97 -16.89 11.50 -12.04
N ALA A 98 -17.06 10.94 -13.23
CA ALA A 98 -18.28 10.21 -13.57
C ALA A 98 -18.32 8.79 -12.96
N ASN A 99 -17.19 8.25 -12.52
CA ASN A 99 -17.02 6.86 -12.11
C ASN A 99 -16.63 6.69 -10.65
N ALA A 100 -15.95 7.69 -10.05
CA ALA A 100 -15.41 7.64 -8.71
C ALA A 100 -16.17 8.58 -7.76
N ASP A 101 -16.69 8.04 -6.66
CA ASP A 101 -17.30 8.84 -5.58
C ASP A 101 -16.20 9.37 -4.66
N VAL A 102 -15.76 10.60 -4.96
CA VAL A 102 -14.68 11.29 -4.23
C VAL A 102 -15.02 11.62 -2.77
N GLN A 103 -16.27 11.45 -2.34
CA GLN A 103 -16.70 11.61 -0.94
C GLN A 103 -16.65 10.29 -0.16
N ASN A 104 -16.38 9.16 -0.83
CA ASN A 104 -16.37 7.83 -0.23
C ASN A 104 -15.06 7.11 -0.54
N VAL A 105 -13.99 7.57 0.09
CA VAL A 105 -12.64 6.99 -0.02
C VAL A 105 -12.43 5.97 1.08
N ASN A 106 -12.01 4.76 0.71
CA ASN A 106 -11.71 3.67 1.62
C ASN A 106 -10.30 3.15 1.36
N LEU A 107 -9.62 2.66 2.38
CA LEU A 107 -8.25 2.19 2.29
C LEU A 107 -8.16 0.70 2.64
N ILE A 108 -7.35 -0.02 1.88
CA ILE A 108 -6.94 -1.39 2.21
C ILE A 108 -5.42 -1.43 2.22
N GLY A 109 -4.83 -1.99 3.27
CA GLY A 109 -3.39 -2.13 3.36
C GLY A 109 -2.96 -3.53 3.78
N HIS A 110 -1.97 -4.08 3.08
CA HIS A 110 -1.37 -5.37 3.39
C HIS A 110 -0.04 -5.17 4.14
N SER A 111 0.17 -5.92 5.23
CA SER A 111 1.43 -5.94 5.99
C SER A 111 1.87 -4.52 6.41
N ARG A 112 3.01 -4.00 5.94
CA ARG A 112 3.47 -2.61 6.17
C ARG A 112 2.41 -1.61 5.69
N GLY A 113 1.84 -1.82 4.51
CA GLY A 113 0.76 -0.99 3.97
C GLY A 113 -0.45 -0.92 4.90
N GLY A 114 -0.73 -1.99 5.67
CA GLY A 114 -1.79 -2.00 6.70
C GLY A 114 -1.54 -0.97 7.81
N GLY A 115 -0.30 -0.82 8.26
CA GLY A 115 0.06 0.23 9.21
C GLY A 115 -0.01 1.63 8.59
N ILE A 116 0.45 1.78 7.35
CA ILE A 116 0.40 3.05 6.61
C ILE A 116 -1.03 3.56 6.45
N VAL A 117 -1.96 2.69 6.01
CA VAL A 117 -3.37 3.09 5.85
C VAL A 117 -4.04 3.43 7.18
N SER A 118 -3.64 2.77 8.28
CA SER A 118 -4.17 3.07 9.62
C SER A 118 -3.75 4.46 10.09
N ILE A 119 -2.48 4.82 9.93
CA ILE A 119 -1.98 6.16 10.26
C ILE A 119 -2.65 7.22 9.36
N LYS A 120 -2.70 6.97 8.05
CA LYS A 120 -3.28 7.93 7.10
C LYS A 120 -4.77 8.19 7.36
N ALA A 121 -5.51 7.20 7.84
CA ALA A 121 -6.92 7.38 8.19
C ALA A 121 -7.16 8.34 9.36
N GLU A 122 -6.21 8.44 10.29
CA GLU A 122 -6.26 9.43 11.38
C GLU A 122 -5.96 10.85 10.88
N GLU A 123 -5.12 10.97 9.86
CA GLU A 123 -4.69 12.26 9.30
C GLU A 123 -5.67 12.79 8.24
N GLU A 124 -6.40 11.92 7.54
CA GLU A 124 -7.15 12.27 6.33
C GLU A 124 -8.66 12.08 6.50
N SER A 125 -9.37 13.16 6.73
CA SER A 125 -10.83 13.17 6.99
C SER A 125 -11.70 12.64 5.84
N LYS A 126 -11.15 12.56 4.62
CA LYS A 126 -11.84 11.99 3.45
C LYS A 126 -11.95 10.47 3.54
N VAL A 127 -11.09 9.81 4.32
CA VAL A 127 -11.12 8.35 4.51
C VAL A 127 -12.29 7.96 5.39
N LYS A 128 -13.12 7.02 4.90
CA LYS A 128 -14.33 6.56 5.60
C LYS A 128 -14.14 5.22 6.29
N LYS A 129 -13.39 4.30 5.66
CA LYS A 129 -13.16 2.96 6.20
C LYS A 129 -11.73 2.52 5.93
N VAL A 130 -11.19 1.69 6.82
CA VAL A 130 -9.87 1.06 6.69
C VAL A 130 -9.99 -0.43 6.92
N ILE A 131 -9.33 -1.19 6.07
CA ILE A 131 -9.15 -2.63 6.23
C ILE A 131 -7.66 -2.90 6.24
N THR A 132 -7.20 -3.68 7.21
CA THR A 132 -5.81 -4.13 7.28
C THR A 132 -5.73 -5.63 7.12
N TRP A 133 -4.98 -6.08 6.13
CA TRP A 133 -4.66 -7.48 5.95
C TRP A 133 -3.27 -7.76 6.53
N ASN A 134 -3.24 -8.42 7.67
CA ASN A 134 -1.99 -8.71 8.38
C ASN A 134 -1.14 -7.45 8.65
N GLY A 135 -1.82 -6.35 9.04
CA GLY A 135 -1.20 -5.03 9.17
C GLY A 135 -0.18 -4.94 10.30
N VAL A 136 0.84 -4.09 10.09
CA VAL A 136 1.82 -3.76 11.12
C VAL A 136 1.18 -2.81 12.13
N SER A 137 1.16 -3.22 13.40
CA SER A 137 0.64 -2.42 14.53
C SER A 137 1.73 -1.78 15.38
N ASP A 138 2.98 -2.24 15.26
CA ASP A 138 4.13 -1.74 16.00
C ASP A 138 5.30 -1.50 15.04
N PHE A 139 5.49 -0.24 14.70
CA PHE A 139 6.61 0.19 13.84
C PHE A 139 7.91 0.31 14.62
N GLU A 140 7.86 0.70 15.91
CA GLU A 140 9.06 0.94 16.71
C GLU A 140 9.89 -0.34 16.90
N SER A 141 9.22 -1.49 17.08
CA SER A 141 9.92 -2.77 17.22
C SER A 141 10.72 -3.17 15.97
N ARG A 142 10.46 -2.51 14.83
CA ARG A 142 11.08 -2.77 13.52
C ARG A 142 12.21 -1.83 13.18
N PHE A 143 12.47 -0.81 14.01
CA PHE A 143 13.64 0.05 13.82
C PHE A 143 14.93 -0.67 14.23
N PRO A 144 16.03 -0.41 13.53
CA PRO A 144 17.34 -0.88 13.94
C PRO A 144 17.67 -0.36 15.36
N LYS A 145 18.52 -1.06 16.09
CA LYS A 145 18.91 -0.73 17.46
C LYS A 145 20.43 -0.66 17.58
N GLY A 146 20.92 -0.03 18.64
CA GLY A 146 22.36 0.04 18.92
C GLY A 146 23.15 0.73 17.83
N GLU A 147 24.29 0.13 17.42
CA GLU A 147 25.18 0.67 16.39
C GLU A 147 24.51 0.82 15.04
N ASP A 148 23.65 -0.11 14.71
CA ASP A 148 22.91 -0.12 13.43
C ASP A 148 21.97 1.06 13.31
N LEU A 149 21.34 1.48 14.43
CA LEU A 149 20.53 2.70 14.45
C LEU A 149 21.40 3.94 14.20
N GLN A 150 22.65 3.95 14.68
CA GLN A 150 23.55 5.08 14.46
C GLN A 150 23.99 5.13 12.99
N LYS A 151 24.37 4.01 12.40
CA LYS A 151 24.69 3.90 10.96
C LYS A 151 23.51 4.35 10.09
N TRP A 152 22.31 3.88 10.44
CA TRP A 152 21.10 4.28 9.73
C TRP A 152 20.83 5.79 9.80
N LYS A 153 20.98 6.39 10.98
CA LYS A 153 20.83 7.84 11.18
C LYS A 153 21.92 8.65 10.46
N ALA A 154 23.12 8.12 10.35
CA ALA A 154 24.23 8.74 9.64
C ALA A 154 24.13 8.57 8.11
N ASN A 155 23.16 7.79 7.63
CA ASN A 155 23.01 7.43 6.20
C ASN A 155 24.22 6.63 5.66
N GLU A 156 24.86 5.85 6.55
CA GLU A 156 26.08 5.06 6.26
C GLU A 156 25.78 3.61 5.87
N LEU A 157 24.48 3.22 5.82
CA LEU A 157 24.08 1.90 5.36
C LEU A 157 24.15 1.84 3.84
N THR A 158 24.72 0.76 3.32
CA THR A 158 24.60 0.43 1.90
C THR A 158 23.16 0.01 1.57
N PRO A 159 22.73 0.08 0.30
CA PRO A 159 21.42 -0.42 -0.11
C PRO A 159 21.16 -1.88 0.31
N GLU A 160 22.17 -2.74 0.26
CA GLU A 160 22.12 -4.14 0.67
C GLU A 160 21.94 -4.28 2.18
N GLU A 161 22.71 -3.56 2.98
CA GLU A 161 22.56 -3.53 4.45
C GLU A 161 21.19 -3.00 4.83
N PHE A 162 20.68 -1.97 4.15
CA PHE A 162 19.33 -1.45 4.35
C PHE A 162 18.27 -2.50 4.04
N GLN A 163 18.44 -3.29 2.97
CA GLN A 163 17.55 -4.41 2.65
C GLN A 163 17.61 -5.50 3.74
N GLU A 164 18.77 -5.83 4.26
CA GLU A 164 18.95 -6.81 5.32
C GLU A 164 18.26 -6.36 6.60
N PHE A 165 18.43 -5.09 7.00
CA PHE A 165 17.73 -4.51 8.14
C PHE A 165 16.22 -4.59 8.03
N GLN A 166 15.70 -4.31 6.88
CA GLN A 166 14.27 -4.39 6.65
C GLN A 166 13.76 -5.81 6.48
N SER A 167 14.63 -6.79 6.22
CA SER A 167 14.29 -8.21 6.02
C SER A 167 14.28 -9.03 7.30
N PHE A 168 14.47 -8.44 8.49
CA PHE A 168 14.28 -9.17 9.74
C PHE A 168 12.95 -9.91 9.70
N PRO A 169 12.95 -11.24 10.04
CA PRO A 169 11.76 -12.06 9.92
C PRO A 169 10.65 -11.37 10.69
N PRO A 170 9.47 -11.23 10.09
CA PRO A 170 8.33 -10.75 10.84
C PRO A 170 8.18 -11.72 12.01
N ARG A 171 8.34 -11.23 13.24
CA ARG A 171 7.69 -11.90 14.35
C ARG A 171 6.21 -11.74 14.03
N PHE A 172 5.69 -12.76 13.36
CA PHE A 172 4.27 -12.86 13.12
C PHE A 172 3.60 -12.71 14.48
N CYS A 173 2.95 -11.61 14.69
CA CYS A 173 1.86 -11.60 15.63
C CYS A 173 0.86 -12.57 15.00
N SER A 174 0.81 -13.79 15.55
CA SER A 174 0.03 -14.90 15.05
C SER A 174 -1.45 -14.66 15.35
N ILE A 175 -2.05 -13.75 14.59
CA ILE A 175 -3.45 -13.88 14.26
C ILE A 175 -3.40 -14.54 12.89
N GLY A 176 -3.44 -15.87 12.90
CA GLY A 176 -3.39 -16.69 11.71
C GLY A 176 -4.61 -16.43 10.83
N PHE A 177 -4.43 -15.62 9.84
CA PHE A 177 -5.29 -15.62 8.67
C PHE A 177 -4.52 -16.33 7.56
N ASP A 178 -4.84 -17.59 7.40
CA ASP A 178 -4.50 -18.41 6.24
C ASP A 178 -4.92 -17.66 4.97
N SER A 179 -4.03 -17.59 3.96
CA SER A 179 -4.29 -16.88 2.70
C SER A 179 -5.61 -17.33 2.04
N LEU A 180 -6.01 -18.59 2.26
CA LEU A 180 -7.30 -19.14 1.84
C LEU A 180 -8.49 -18.55 2.62
N LYS A 181 -8.30 -18.11 3.86
CA LYS A 181 -9.36 -17.45 4.65
C LYS A 181 -9.58 -15.99 4.27
N ILE A 182 -8.55 -15.32 3.74
CA ILE A 182 -8.70 -13.97 3.17
C ILE A 182 -9.63 -14.01 1.95
N ILE A 183 -9.48 -15.01 1.10
CA ILE A 183 -10.36 -15.24 -0.06
C ILE A 183 -11.78 -15.61 0.39
N SER A 184 -11.93 -16.45 1.44
CA SER A 184 -13.23 -16.80 2.02
C SER A 184 -13.92 -15.60 2.68
N PHE A 185 -13.19 -14.75 3.39
CA PHE A 185 -13.73 -13.54 4.01
C PHE A 185 -14.16 -12.48 2.97
N LEU A 186 -13.46 -12.39 1.83
CA LEU A 186 -13.90 -11.58 0.69
C LEU A 186 -15.19 -12.14 0.06
N TYR A 187 -15.39 -13.46 0.09
CA TYR A 187 -16.61 -14.11 -0.40
C TYR A 187 -17.84 -13.84 0.48
N GLU A 188 -17.64 -13.59 1.78
CA GLU A 188 -18.72 -13.26 2.73
C GLU A 188 -19.05 -11.75 2.77
N LEU A 189 -18.16 -10.89 2.24
CA LEU A 189 -18.35 -9.43 2.17
C LEU A 189 -18.91 -8.96 0.81
N LEU A 190 -18.98 -9.84 -0.17
CA LEU A 190 -19.49 -9.61 -1.52
C LEU A 190 -20.80 -10.34 -1.76
#